data_e5214c0c79e8b1daa23fc21ec7632018
#
_entry.id   e5214c0c79e8b1daa23fc21ec7632018
#
_cell.length_a   1.000
_cell.length_b   1.000
_cell.length_c   1.000
_cell.angle_alpha   90.00
_cell.angle_beta   90.00
_cell.angle_gamma   90.00
#
_symmetry.space_group_name_H-M   'P 1'
#
loop_
_entity.id
_entity.type
_entity.pdbx_description
1 polymer ?
#
loop_
_entity_poly.entity_id
_entity_poly.type
_entity_poly.pdbx_seq_one_letter_code
_entity_poly.pdbx_strand_id
1 'polypeptide(L)'
;TKIDSLYKLRVGDFHNRDTVDAFLDTVIGSGFKDAWIVTRNRPLEEPDQIPYFTLTLAGAGLYAGNNAIYPDWINNQLFGGLDLRDPGKKNDFLSVFPADNWNINMAAEINFMSFTLGNFGLSIVQPEVLGSGNLPPAIMDVLFEGVKFEQPKDLSALHMSLLAASPISVDYGRQLQLPQLKNIVDRFYAGAGLNLLVGIADMHVDADRLEIITTPDSVLIEGKTTILTNFDLEEFNLPDSPTPALGTGFSLDLGVVADINPLLSVSLSLKDLFGTTTWPERYISENEFSIRLSAEDIDEIKDYNDEQMDSLEQSFTEFDTSYATGSGKTAYPSQFILGGSYRILQDLIVHASFRHFLNNDYLEDITPQLSISIEYEPTPVFPIYCGIGIGGLDGFKWGTGFRLNLGAFQWNTGFGQNGGIFNTSKGMCFSTDFRLIF
;
A
#
# COMPACT_ATOMS: atom_id res chain seq x y z
N THR A 1 4.80 32.14 -4.87
CA THR A 1 5.75 31.67 -3.92
C THR A 1 5.24 31.50 -2.55
N LYS A 2 4.48 32.33 -2.00
CA LYS A 2 3.89 32.16 -0.71
C LYS A 2 2.73 31.21 -0.76
N ILE A 3 2.11 31.15 -1.88
CA ILE A 3 1.05 30.23 -2.14
C ILE A 3 1.42 28.82 -1.75
N ASP A 4 2.58 28.47 -2.11
CA ASP A 4 3.06 27.15 -1.87
C ASP A 4 3.18 26.80 -0.42
N SER A 5 3.44 27.78 0.38
CA SER A 5 3.56 27.54 1.79
C SER A 5 2.23 27.20 2.46
N LEU A 6 1.13 27.61 1.90
CA LEU A 6 -0.17 27.27 2.43
C LEU A 6 -0.62 25.88 2.07
N TYR A 7 -0.22 25.40 0.95
CA TYR A 7 -0.48 24.04 0.61
C TYR A 7 0.18 23.07 1.55
N LYS A 8 1.27 23.48 2.10
CA LYS A 8 2.03 22.69 3.01
C LYS A 8 1.34 22.40 4.30
N LEU A 9 0.28 23.12 4.61
CA LEU A 9 -0.38 22.97 5.85
C LEU A 9 -1.48 21.96 5.88
N ARG A 10 -1.71 21.32 4.78
CA ARG A 10 -2.76 20.35 4.75
C ARG A 10 -2.22 19.06 5.30
N VAL A 11 -2.79 18.71 6.40
CA VAL A 11 -2.48 17.47 7.07
C VAL A 11 -3.50 16.47 6.60
N GLY A 12 -3.05 15.33 6.15
CA GLY A 12 -3.92 14.28 5.66
C GLY A 12 -4.18 14.36 4.18
N ASP A 13 -4.80 15.38 3.71
CA ASP A 13 -4.98 15.56 2.30
C ASP A 13 -4.06 16.64 1.78
N PHE A 14 -2.99 16.19 1.26
CA PHE A 14 -2.01 17.08 0.72
C PHE A 14 -2.26 17.31 -0.73
N HIS A 15 -3.39 17.78 -1.01
CA HIS A 15 -3.73 18.00 -2.30
C HIS A 15 -2.79 18.80 -2.94
N ASN A 16 -2.82 19.12 -3.75
CA ASN A 16 -2.29 20.09 -4.43
C ASN A 16 -1.09 19.82 -5.09
N ARG A 17 -0.18 19.58 -4.86
CA ARG A 17 0.98 19.42 -5.54
C ARG A 17 1.65 18.28 -5.09
N ASP A 18 1.10 17.90 -4.21
CA ASP A 18 1.60 16.92 -3.40
C ASP A 18 1.44 15.59 -3.99
N THR A 19 0.64 15.43 -4.96
CA THR A 19 0.49 14.20 -5.69
C THR A 19 1.78 13.75 -6.34
N VAL A 20 2.67 14.67 -6.67
CA VAL A 20 3.97 14.25 -7.18
C VAL A 20 4.88 13.78 -6.08
N ASP A 21 4.82 14.45 -4.96
CA ASP A 21 5.59 14.04 -3.81
C ASP A 21 4.98 12.76 -3.23
N ALA A 22 3.68 12.66 -3.20
CA ALA A 22 2.94 11.45 -2.93
C ALA A 22 3.28 10.35 -3.91
N PHE A 23 3.41 10.70 -5.18
CA PHE A 23 3.86 9.78 -6.16
C PHE A 23 5.28 9.31 -5.92
N LEU A 24 6.20 10.17 -5.64
CA LEU A 24 7.56 9.76 -5.31
C LEU A 24 7.61 8.88 -4.07
N ASP A 25 6.83 9.20 -3.09
CA ASP A 25 6.72 8.35 -1.92
C ASP A 25 6.00 7.04 -2.22
N THR A 26 4.99 7.02 -3.06
CA THR A 26 4.36 5.80 -3.57
C THR A 26 5.31 5.00 -4.42
N VAL A 27 6.03 5.66 -5.31
CA VAL A 27 7.08 5.05 -6.12
C VAL A 27 8.21 4.52 -5.27
N ILE A 28 8.59 5.25 -4.25
CA ILE A 28 9.71 4.94 -3.40
C ILE A 28 9.27 4.08 -2.22
N GLY A 29 8.01 4.18 -1.85
CA GLY A 29 7.53 3.50 -0.71
C GLY A 29 6.21 2.88 -0.85
N SER A 30 5.59 2.21 -0.36
CA SER A 30 4.32 1.57 -0.37
C SER A 30 3.21 2.36 0.25
N GLY A 31 3.32 3.63 0.40
CA GLY A 31 2.25 4.38 1.01
C GLY A 31 1.65 5.39 0.07
N PHE A 32 0.38 5.53 0.11
CA PHE A 32 -0.38 6.34 -0.81
C PHE A 32 -0.70 7.72 -0.32
N LYS A 33 -0.79 7.92 0.95
CA LYS A 33 -1.08 9.21 1.54
C LYS A 33 0.20 9.89 1.94
N ASP A 34 0.65 10.80 1.14
CA ASP A 34 1.92 11.42 1.40
C ASP A 34 1.85 12.73 2.00
N ALA A 35 2.51 12.84 3.03
CA ALA A 35 2.88 14.04 3.57
C ALA A 35 3.75 14.78 2.66
N TRP A 36 3.46 15.76 1.89
CA TRP A 36 4.04 16.75 1.87
C TRP A 36 4.81 17.38 0.98
N ILE A 37 5.31 18.10 0.83
CA ILE A 37 6.19 18.96 0.41
C ILE A 37 5.90 19.70 -0.73
N VAL A 38 6.22 20.67 -0.79
CA VAL A 38 5.91 21.63 -1.57
C VAL A 38 6.90 22.32 -2.26
N THR A 39 6.81 22.48 -3.38
CA THR A 39 7.60 23.31 -4.16
C THR A 39 6.87 24.39 -4.79
N ARG A 40 7.51 25.32 -5.37
CA ARG A 40 6.97 26.33 -5.97
C ARG A 40 7.61 26.92 -7.08
N ASN A 41 6.96 27.46 -7.89
CA ASN A 41 7.36 27.83 -9.20
C ASN A 41 7.09 29.25 -9.55
N ARG A 42 7.45 30.19 -8.73
CA ARG A 42 7.37 31.60 -9.10
C ARG A 42 8.62 32.35 -8.69
N PRO A 43 9.04 33.35 -9.48
CA PRO A 43 10.11 34.25 -9.11
C PRO A 43 9.81 34.91 -7.78
N LEU A 44 10.85 35.18 -7.00
CA LEU A 44 10.78 35.75 -5.66
C LEU A 44 10.16 37.14 -5.57
N GLU A 45 9.77 37.74 -6.69
CA GLU A 45 9.45 39.15 -6.79
C GLU A 45 7.97 39.53 -6.75
N GLU A 46 7.03 38.57 -6.76
CA GLU A 46 5.61 38.94 -6.63
C GLU A 46 4.98 38.38 -5.37
N PRO A 47 4.31 39.21 -4.57
CA PRO A 47 3.49 38.75 -3.47
C PRO A 47 2.16 38.20 -4.01
N ASP A 48 2.10 37.03 -4.20
CA ASP A 48 1.14 36.02 -3.92
C ASP A 48 -0.34 36.20 -4.02
N GLN A 49 -0.87 35.59 -4.97
CA GLN A 49 -2.25 35.07 -4.85
C GLN A 49 -2.19 33.60 -4.46
N ILE A 50 -2.50 33.32 -3.21
CA ILE A 50 -2.88 31.99 -2.76
C ILE A 50 -4.07 31.59 -3.61
N PRO A 51 -4.08 30.43 -4.29
CA PRO A 51 -5.30 29.98 -4.90
C PRO A 51 -6.35 29.87 -3.80
N TYR A 52 -7.36 30.65 -3.94
CA TYR A 52 -8.44 30.65 -2.98
C TYR A 52 -9.21 29.33 -3.01
N PHE A 53 -9.12 28.65 -4.16
CA PHE A 53 -9.82 27.40 -4.39
C PHE A 53 -8.99 26.43 -5.23
N THR A 54 -8.92 25.20 -4.78
CA THR A 54 -8.35 24.06 -5.56
C THR A 54 -9.37 22.94 -5.59
N LEU A 55 -9.58 22.31 -6.73
CA LEU A 55 -10.43 21.16 -6.90
C LEU A 55 -9.64 20.02 -7.55
N THR A 56 -9.48 18.91 -6.84
CA THR A 56 -9.03 17.65 -7.45
C THR A 56 -10.22 16.99 -8.13
N LEU A 57 -10.14 16.82 -9.42
CA LEU A 57 -11.18 16.19 -10.22
C LEU A 57 -11.13 14.67 -10.09
N ALA A 58 -9.96 14.12 -10.25
CA ALA A 58 -9.69 12.71 -10.11
C ALA A 58 -8.20 12.47 -9.85
N GLY A 59 -7.90 11.50 -9.02
CA GLY A 59 -6.54 10.97 -8.80
C GLY A 59 -6.60 9.46 -8.64
N ALA A 60 -5.55 8.78 -9.00
CA ALA A 60 -5.39 7.34 -8.78
C ALA A 60 -3.94 7.01 -8.48
N GLY A 61 -3.72 6.12 -7.53
CA GLY A 61 -2.45 5.50 -7.21
C GLY A 61 -2.60 3.98 -7.20
N LEU A 62 -1.63 3.28 -7.77
CA LEU A 62 -1.57 1.82 -7.78
C LEU A 62 -0.17 1.38 -7.40
N TYR A 63 -0.08 0.37 -6.60
CA TYR A 63 1.14 -0.28 -6.19
C TYR A 63 0.96 -1.78 -6.16
N ALA A 64 1.94 -2.51 -6.68
CA ALA A 64 2.06 -3.96 -6.52
C ALA A 64 3.55 -4.32 -6.42
N GLY A 65 3.89 -5.12 -5.43
CA GLY A 65 5.27 -5.54 -5.18
C GLY A 65 5.33 -6.93 -4.57
N ASN A 66 6.48 -7.56 -4.72
CA ASN A 66 6.83 -8.81 -4.09
C ASN A 66 8.35 -8.87 -3.87
N ASN A 67 8.84 -9.86 -3.13
CA ASN A 67 10.26 -10.03 -2.87
C ASN A 67 10.95 -11.11 -3.73
N ALA A 68 10.23 -11.71 -4.68
CA ALA A 68 10.71 -12.82 -5.50
C ALA A 68 10.68 -12.53 -7.01
N ILE A 69 9.50 -12.49 -7.58
CA ILE A 69 9.24 -12.55 -9.03
C ILE A 69 9.54 -11.21 -9.71
N TYR A 70 10.20 -11.25 -10.87
CA TYR A 70 10.54 -10.08 -11.69
C TYR A 70 10.38 -10.39 -13.20
N PRO A 71 10.18 -9.37 -14.07
CA PRO A 71 9.86 -9.55 -15.48
C PRO A 71 10.83 -10.41 -16.27
N ASP A 72 12.14 -10.28 -16.02
CA ASP A 72 13.13 -11.06 -16.75
C ASP A 72 13.04 -12.55 -16.40
N TRP A 73 12.79 -12.87 -15.14
CA TRP A 73 12.52 -14.25 -14.73
C TRP A 73 11.24 -14.78 -15.38
N ILE A 74 10.13 -14.01 -15.38
CA ILE A 74 8.88 -14.40 -16.05
C ILE A 74 9.13 -14.69 -17.52
N ASN A 75 9.81 -13.79 -18.22
CA ASN A 75 10.12 -13.95 -19.64
C ASN A 75 10.96 -15.20 -19.92
N ASN A 76 12.00 -15.43 -19.12
CA ASN A 76 12.87 -16.58 -19.25
C ASN A 76 12.13 -17.90 -18.98
N GLN A 77 11.21 -17.93 -18.03
CA GLN A 77 10.45 -19.14 -17.71
C GLN A 77 9.29 -19.37 -18.69
N LEU A 78 8.45 -18.34 -18.96
CA LEU A 78 7.26 -18.50 -19.79
C LEU A 78 7.59 -18.61 -21.28
N PHE A 79 8.56 -17.83 -21.76
CA PHE A 79 8.91 -17.77 -23.19
C PHE A 79 10.21 -18.52 -23.51
N GLY A 80 11.06 -18.79 -22.51
CA GLY A 80 12.28 -19.60 -22.66
C GLY A 80 12.07 -21.11 -22.67
N GLY A 81 10.82 -21.57 -22.52
CA GLY A 81 10.47 -22.99 -22.50
C GLY A 81 10.75 -23.63 -21.14
N LEU A 82 9.88 -23.33 -20.17
CA LEU A 82 9.92 -23.95 -18.84
C LEU A 82 9.75 -25.47 -18.97
N ASP A 83 10.78 -26.22 -18.58
CA ASP A 83 10.72 -27.67 -18.46
C ASP A 83 11.14 -28.06 -17.03
N LEU A 84 10.14 -28.25 -16.19
CA LEU A 84 10.33 -28.64 -14.78
C LEU A 84 10.80 -30.10 -14.61
N ARG A 85 10.91 -30.87 -15.68
CA ARG A 85 11.48 -32.22 -15.67
C ARG A 85 13.02 -32.19 -15.73
N ASP A 86 13.59 -31.10 -16.26
CA ASP A 86 15.02 -30.87 -16.20
C ASP A 86 15.38 -30.32 -14.82
N PRO A 87 16.18 -31.05 -14.01
CA PRO A 87 16.56 -30.63 -12.65
C PRO A 87 17.28 -29.27 -12.62
N GLY A 88 18.06 -28.92 -13.65
CA GLY A 88 18.74 -27.64 -13.75
C GLY A 88 17.77 -26.50 -13.90
N LYS A 89 16.87 -26.60 -14.86
CA LYS A 89 15.83 -25.58 -15.10
C LYS A 89 14.86 -25.45 -13.93
N LYS A 90 14.53 -26.55 -13.27
CA LYS A 90 13.69 -26.55 -12.07
C LYS A 90 14.39 -25.81 -10.91
N ASN A 91 15.66 -26.08 -10.68
CA ASN A 91 16.43 -25.38 -9.65
C ASN A 91 16.54 -23.88 -9.97
N ASP A 92 16.76 -23.51 -11.22
CA ASP A 92 16.79 -22.11 -11.65
C ASP A 92 15.43 -21.43 -11.42
N PHE A 93 14.33 -22.15 -11.70
CA PHE A 93 12.97 -21.68 -11.42
C PHE A 93 12.75 -21.42 -9.93
N LEU A 94 13.10 -22.39 -9.08
CA LEU A 94 12.87 -22.29 -7.64
C LEU A 94 13.83 -21.30 -6.95
N SER A 95 14.99 -21.04 -7.52
CA SER A 95 16.02 -20.17 -6.92
C SER A 95 15.60 -18.70 -6.76
N VAL A 96 14.54 -18.26 -7.43
CA VAL A 96 14.03 -16.88 -7.31
C VAL A 96 13.27 -16.67 -6.01
N PHE A 97 12.65 -17.72 -5.49
CA PHE A 97 11.89 -17.64 -4.25
C PHE A 97 12.84 -17.54 -3.05
N PRO A 98 12.58 -16.63 -2.12
CA PRO A 98 13.45 -16.44 -0.96
C PRO A 98 13.45 -17.67 -0.05
N ALA A 99 14.54 -17.85 0.69
CA ALA A 99 14.61 -18.90 1.72
C ALA A 99 13.69 -18.58 2.93
N ASP A 100 13.40 -17.30 3.11
CA ASP A 100 12.38 -16.81 4.03
C ASP A 100 11.02 -16.80 3.31
N ASN A 101 10.08 -16.03 3.81
CA ASN A 101 8.74 -15.99 3.22
C ASN A 101 8.71 -15.21 1.91
N TRP A 102 7.85 -15.64 1.00
CA TRP A 102 7.52 -14.89 -0.20
C TRP A 102 6.42 -13.89 0.12
N ASN A 103 6.79 -12.62 0.16
CA ASN A 103 5.89 -11.52 0.48
C ASN A 103 5.32 -10.91 -0.77
N ILE A 104 4.02 -10.65 -0.76
CA ILE A 104 3.29 -9.94 -1.80
C ILE A 104 2.59 -8.76 -1.14
N ASN A 105 2.69 -7.58 -1.73
CA ASN A 105 2.04 -6.37 -1.24
C ASN A 105 1.32 -5.68 -2.38
N MET A 106 0.14 -5.18 -2.09
CA MET A 106 -0.63 -4.37 -3.02
C MET A 106 -1.29 -3.19 -2.32
N ALA A 107 -1.45 -2.13 -3.06
CA ALA A 107 -2.25 -1.02 -2.61
C ALA A 107 -2.85 -0.27 -3.81
N ALA A 108 -4.06 0.25 -3.64
CA ALA A 108 -4.73 1.08 -4.61
C ALA A 108 -5.44 2.22 -3.89
N GLU A 109 -5.39 3.39 -4.48
CA GLU A 109 -6.09 4.58 -3.98
C GLU A 109 -6.74 5.30 -5.15
N ILE A 110 -7.94 5.79 -4.93
CA ILE A 110 -8.63 6.68 -5.87
C ILE A 110 -9.09 7.90 -5.08
N ASN A 111 -8.88 9.09 -5.63
CA ASN A 111 -9.33 10.33 -5.04
C ASN A 111 -10.26 11.06 -6.03
N PHE A 112 -11.50 11.25 -5.61
CA PHE A 112 -12.46 12.05 -6.36
C PHE A 112 -12.97 13.20 -5.52
N MET A 113 -13.06 14.39 -6.11
CA MET A 113 -13.73 15.54 -5.52
C MET A 113 -13.18 15.97 -4.15
N SER A 114 -11.85 16.11 -4.06
CA SER A 114 -11.30 16.84 -2.94
C SER A 114 -11.13 18.31 -3.30
N PHE A 115 -11.41 19.19 -2.35
CA PHE A 115 -11.25 20.61 -2.58
C PHE A 115 -10.67 21.36 -1.40
N THR A 116 -10.05 22.51 -1.69
CA THR A 116 -9.59 23.44 -0.68
C THR A 116 -10.21 24.78 -0.86
N LEU A 117 -10.54 25.42 0.25
CA LEU A 117 -11.02 26.79 0.30
C LEU A 117 -10.26 27.54 1.39
N GLY A 118 -9.31 28.36 0.99
CA GLY A 118 -8.42 29.07 1.93
C GLY A 118 -7.68 28.10 2.85
N ASN A 119 -7.98 28.14 4.14
CA ASN A 119 -7.36 27.29 5.16
C ASN A 119 -8.06 25.94 5.38
N PHE A 120 -9.18 25.70 4.74
CA PHE A 120 -9.97 24.49 4.89
C PHE A 120 -9.79 23.53 3.73
N GLY A 121 -9.85 22.23 4.02
CA GLY A 121 -9.91 21.17 3.07
C GLY A 121 -11.03 20.20 3.36
N LEU A 122 -11.56 19.60 2.30
CA LEU A 122 -12.54 18.53 2.37
C LEU A 122 -12.25 17.52 1.27
N SER A 123 -12.20 16.27 1.64
CA SER A 123 -12.14 15.13 0.72
C SER A 123 -13.27 14.18 1.04
N ILE A 124 -14.04 13.80 0.02
CA ILE A 124 -15.31 13.06 0.24
C ILE A 124 -15.21 11.62 -0.24
N VAL A 125 -14.54 11.36 -1.36
CA VAL A 125 -14.47 10.03 -1.97
C VAL A 125 -13.01 9.67 -2.18
N GLN A 126 -12.49 8.85 -1.28
CA GLN A 126 -11.10 8.39 -1.30
C GLN A 126 -11.01 6.89 -1.03
N PRO A 127 -11.64 6.03 -1.86
CA PRO A 127 -11.50 4.60 -1.66
C PRO A 127 -10.05 4.17 -1.79
N GLU A 128 -9.63 3.37 -0.84
CA GLU A 128 -8.32 2.77 -0.80
C GLU A 128 -8.40 1.29 -0.44
N VAL A 129 -7.45 0.54 -0.98
CA VAL A 129 -7.28 -0.89 -0.71
C VAL A 129 -5.84 -1.12 -0.34
N LEU A 130 -5.61 -1.80 0.77
CA LEU A 130 -4.30 -2.28 1.21
C LEU A 130 -4.38 -3.79 1.34
N GLY A 131 -3.37 -4.49 0.87
CA GLY A 131 -3.30 -5.94 1.01
C GLY A 131 -1.86 -6.43 1.09
N SER A 132 -1.65 -7.42 1.92
CA SER A 132 -0.39 -8.15 2.01
C SER A 132 -0.63 -9.65 2.09
N GLY A 133 0.36 -10.40 1.66
CA GLY A 133 0.39 -11.85 1.78
C GLY A 133 1.79 -12.33 2.06
N ASN A 134 1.89 -13.27 2.99
CA ASN A 134 3.12 -13.91 3.39
C ASN A 134 2.99 -15.42 3.13
N LEU A 135 3.75 -15.92 2.18
CA LEU A 135 3.71 -17.30 1.74
C LEU A 135 4.99 -18.01 2.19
N PRO A 136 4.89 -19.06 3.01
CA PRO A 136 6.05 -19.82 3.44
C PRO A 136 6.76 -20.49 2.26
N PRO A 137 8.11 -20.58 2.26
CA PRO A 137 8.88 -21.16 1.15
C PRO A 137 8.52 -22.61 0.88
N ALA A 138 8.06 -23.33 1.89
CA ALA A 138 7.60 -24.71 1.78
C ALA A 138 6.44 -24.90 0.79
N ILE A 139 5.65 -23.85 0.49
CA ILE A 139 4.61 -23.91 -0.56
C ILE A 139 5.24 -24.23 -1.92
N MET A 140 6.35 -23.57 -2.28
CA MET A 140 7.01 -23.81 -3.55
C MET A 140 7.63 -25.20 -3.60
N ASP A 141 8.20 -25.67 -2.50
CA ASP A 141 8.69 -27.03 -2.38
C ASP A 141 7.56 -28.03 -2.62
N VAL A 142 6.43 -27.87 -1.95
CA VAL A 142 5.26 -28.77 -2.09
C VAL A 142 4.73 -28.78 -3.53
N LEU A 143 4.57 -27.60 -4.13
CA LEU A 143 4.02 -27.48 -5.48
C LEU A 143 4.93 -28.05 -6.57
N PHE A 144 6.25 -27.91 -6.42
CA PHE A 144 7.19 -28.23 -7.49
C PHE A 144 8.11 -29.40 -7.20
N GLU A 145 8.41 -29.70 -5.94
CA GLU A 145 9.23 -30.85 -5.55
C GLU A 145 8.41 -32.01 -5.00
N GLY A 146 7.17 -31.72 -4.57
CA GLY A 146 6.39 -32.66 -3.81
C GLY A 146 6.89 -32.80 -2.37
N VAL A 147 6.24 -33.63 -1.61
CA VAL A 147 6.59 -33.88 -0.21
C VAL A 147 7.46 -35.15 -0.12
N LYS A 148 8.66 -35.02 0.42
CA LYS A 148 9.57 -36.15 0.63
C LYS A 148 9.07 -36.99 1.81
N PHE A 149 9.29 -38.30 1.72
CA PHE A 149 8.87 -39.22 2.78
C PHE A 149 9.46 -38.82 4.14
N GLU A 150 8.63 -38.85 5.16
CA GLU A 150 8.98 -38.59 6.56
C GLU A 150 9.63 -37.20 6.81
N GLN A 151 9.46 -36.26 5.89
CA GLN A 151 9.91 -34.86 6.04
C GLN A 151 8.71 -33.94 6.04
N PRO A 152 8.19 -33.53 7.20
CA PRO A 152 7.10 -32.59 7.29
C PRO A 152 7.44 -31.27 6.59
N LYS A 153 6.49 -30.71 5.87
CA LYS A 153 6.57 -29.36 5.30
C LYS A 153 5.64 -28.46 6.11
N ASP A 154 6.24 -27.51 6.78
CA ASP A 154 5.53 -26.52 7.60
C ASP A 154 5.10 -25.33 6.74
N LEU A 155 3.81 -25.09 6.68
CA LEU A 155 3.15 -24.00 5.97
C LEU A 155 2.48 -23.00 6.92
N SER A 156 2.71 -23.12 8.23
CA SER A 156 2.05 -22.34 9.28
C SER A 156 2.33 -20.84 9.25
N ALA A 157 3.32 -20.40 8.47
CA ALA A 157 3.59 -18.96 8.29
C ALA A 157 2.74 -18.30 7.19
N LEU A 158 1.74 -19.02 6.65
CA LEU A 158 0.80 -18.42 5.69
C LEU A 158 -0.03 -17.36 6.41
N HIS A 159 0.07 -16.14 5.92
CA HIS A 159 -0.71 -15.02 6.39
C HIS A 159 -1.15 -14.18 5.19
N MET A 160 -2.39 -13.68 5.23
CA MET A 160 -2.90 -12.72 4.24
C MET A 160 -3.79 -11.69 4.94
N SER A 161 -3.71 -10.45 4.52
CA SER A 161 -4.56 -9.38 5.03
C SER A 161 -5.04 -8.47 3.91
N LEU A 162 -6.25 -7.96 4.05
CA LEU A 162 -6.88 -7.02 3.13
C LEU A 162 -7.71 -6.01 3.93
N LEU A 163 -7.50 -4.74 3.64
CA LEU A 163 -8.35 -3.63 4.08
C LEU A 163 -8.83 -2.85 2.88
N ALA A 164 -10.12 -2.64 2.77
CA ALA A 164 -10.71 -1.66 1.87
C ALA A 164 -11.49 -0.63 2.69
N ALA A 165 -11.19 0.64 2.51
CA ALA A 165 -11.81 1.74 3.24
C ALA A 165 -11.96 2.97 2.35
N SER A 166 -12.82 3.91 2.75
CA SER A 166 -12.95 5.23 2.12
C SER A 166 -13.04 6.31 3.18
N PRO A 167 -11.94 6.95 3.55
CA PRO A 167 -11.96 8.06 4.49
C PRO A 167 -12.65 9.31 3.90
N ILE A 168 -13.37 10.02 4.75
CA ILE A 168 -13.91 11.36 4.50
C ILE A 168 -13.14 12.32 5.41
N SER A 169 -12.37 13.24 4.82
CA SER A 169 -11.44 14.08 5.57
C SER A 169 -11.86 15.54 5.59
N VAL A 170 -11.74 16.14 6.75
CA VAL A 170 -11.86 17.61 6.94
C VAL A 170 -10.60 18.13 7.56
N ASP A 171 -9.96 19.08 6.89
CA ASP A 171 -8.65 19.61 7.28
C ASP A 171 -8.73 21.10 7.56
N TYR A 172 -7.90 21.53 8.49
CA TYR A 172 -7.67 22.93 8.75
C TYR A 172 -6.17 23.19 8.98
N GLY A 173 -5.63 24.18 8.27
CA GLY A 173 -4.24 24.58 8.44
C GLY A 173 -4.06 26.07 8.35
N ARG A 174 -3.11 26.62 9.11
CA ARG A 174 -2.79 28.04 9.10
C ARG A 174 -1.35 28.37 9.42
N GLN A 175 -0.91 29.50 8.96
CA GLN A 175 0.35 30.09 9.41
C GLN A 175 0.21 30.60 10.85
N LEU A 176 1.17 30.20 11.69
CA LEU A 176 1.29 30.67 13.07
C LEU A 176 2.45 31.65 13.21
N GLN A 177 2.21 32.72 13.92
CA GLN A 177 3.27 33.67 14.29
C GLN A 177 3.79 33.29 15.67
N LEU A 178 4.96 32.65 15.71
CA LEU A 178 5.63 32.24 16.93
C LEU A 178 6.81 33.17 17.21
N PRO A 179 6.66 34.17 18.10
CA PRO A 179 7.73 35.14 18.39
C PRO A 179 9.05 34.49 18.82
N GLN A 180 8.97 33.33 19.50
CA GLN A 180 10.13 32.59 19.97
C GLN A 180 10.96 31.98 18.84
N LEU A 181 10.33 31.68 17.68
CA LEU A 181 10.99 31.08 16.52
C LEU A 181 11.37 32.09 15.42
N LYS A 182 11.03 33.36 15.59
CA LYS A 182 11.21 34.38 14.56
C LYS A 182 12.64 34.54 14.05
N ASN A 183 13.63 34.22 14.86
CA ASN A 183 15.04 34.28 14.51
C ASN A 183 15.59 32.97 13.90
N ILE A 184 14.79 31.91 13.88
CA ILE A 184 15.20 30.57 13.45
C ILE A 184 14.40 30.16 12.20
N VAL A 185 13.14 30.60 12.14
CA VAL A 185 12.17 30.16 11.11
C VAL A 185 11.51 31.40 10.52
N ASP A 186 11.57 31.53 9.20
CA ASP A 186 10.90 32.63 8.50
C ASP A 186 9.38 32.51 8.59
N ARG A 187 8.87 31.29 8.44
CA ARG A 187 7.44 31.00 8.49
C ARG A 187 7.20 29.65 9.13
N PHE A 188 6.22 29.59 9.99
CA PHE A 188 5.80 28.36 10.66
C PHE A 188 4.31 28.13 10.43
N TYR A 189 3.97 26.89 10.11
CA TYR A 189 2.61 26.48 9.81
C TYR A 189 2.26 25.25 10.65
N ALA A 190 0.99 25.16 11.02
CA ALA A 190 0.46 23.97 11.68
C ALA A 190 -0.94 23.65 11.13
N GLY A 191 -1.25 22.38 11.08
CA GLY A 191 -2.54 21.89 10.62
C GLY A 191 -2.97 20.64 11.36
N ALA A 192 -4.26 20.40 11.32
CA ALA A 192 -4.90 19.19 11.82
C ALA A 192 -6.02 18.76 10.87
N GLY A 193 -6.20 17.46 10.73
CA GLY A 193 -7.27 16.84 9.94
C GLY A 193 -8.03 15.82 10.78
N LEU A 194 -9.31 15.70 10.53
CA LEU A 194 -10.16 14.66 11.09
C LEU A 194 -10.71 13.82 9.93
N ASN A 195 -10.47 12.52 9.99
CA ASN A 195 -10.95 11.56 9.02
C ASN A 195 -12.08 10.73 9.65
N LEU A 196 -13.22 10.68 8.97
CA LEU A 196 -14.25 9.68 9.21
C LEU A 196 -13.92 8.47 8.34
N LEU A 197 -13.61 7.34 8.95
CA LEU A 197 -13.26 6.12 8.25
C LEU A 197 -14.54 5.33 7.94
N VAL A 198 -14.78 5.06 6.66
CA VAL A 198 -15.83 4.16 6.20
C VAL A 198 -15.15 2.88 5.72
N GLY A 199 -15.16 1.86 6.56
CA GLY A 199 -14.62 0.54 6.22
C GLY A 199 -15.55 -0.21 5.27
N ILE A 200 -15.01 -0.77 4.20
CA ILE A 200 -15.75 -1.49 3.16
C ILE A 200 -15.53 -2.99 3.31
N ALA A 201 -14.27 -3.42 3.40
CA ALA A 201 -13.90 -4.82 3.59
C ALA A 201 -12.69 -4.93 4.52
N ASP A 202 -12.70 -5.98 5.33
CA ASP A 202 -11.64 -6.36 6.26
C ASP A 202 -11.50 -7.88 6.23
N MET A 203 -10.32 -8.38 5.92
CA MET A 203 -10.04 -9.81 5.88
C MET A 203 -8.65 -10.09 6.42
N HIS A 204 -8.56 -11.09 7.27
CA HIS A 204 -7.31 -11.69 7.71
C HIS A 204 -7.41 -13.20 7.59
N VAL A 205 -6.39 -13.80 7.06
CA VAL A 205 -6.24 -15.25 6.93
C VAL A 205 -4.94 -15.64 7.60
N ASP A 206 -5.02 -16.49 8.60
CA ASP A 206 -3.89 -17.00 9.36
C ASP A 206 -3.89 -18.52 9.35
N ALA A 207 -2.76 -19.13 9.03
CA ALA A 207 -2.56 -20.55 9.29
C ALA A 207 -1.83 -20.72 10.62
N ASP A 208 -2.60 -20.96 11.69
CA ASP A 208 -2.03 -21.23 13.03
C ASP A 208 -1.18 -22.52 13.02
N ARG A 209 -1.58 -23.48 12.22
CA ARG A 209 -0.88 -24.73 11.93
C ARG A 209 -1.27 -25.19 10.54
N LEU A 210 -0.31 -25.52 9.72
CA LEU A 210 -0.53 -26.17 8.43
C LEU A 210 0.70 -27.00 8.08
N GLU A 211 0.57 -28.30 8.11
CA GLU A 211 1.66 -29.24 7.87
C GLU A 211 1.25 -30.31 6.85
N ILE A 212 2.18 -30.66 5.96
CA ILE A 212 2.02 -31.77 5.03
C ILE A 212 3.10 -32.81 5.30
N ILE A 213 2.68 -34.05 5.55
CA ILE A 213 3.56 -35.17 5.87
C ILE A 213 3.27 -36.29 4.89
N THR A 214 4.27 -36.80 4.19
CA THR A 214 4.16 -37.96 3.32
C THR A 214 4.75 -39.19 4.01
N THR A 215 3.93 -40.23 4.16
CA THR A 215 4.34 -41.56 4.60
C THR A 215 4.39 -42.50 3.39
N PRO A 216 4.96 -43.72 3.51
CA PRO A 216 4.98 -44.69 2.40
C PRO A 216 3.60 -45.03 1.81
N ASP A 217 2.56 -44.93 2.61
CA ASP A 217 1.20 -45.38 2.25
C ASP A 217 0.19 -44.22 2.11
N SER A 218 0.55 -42.99 2.51
CA SER A 218 -0.41 -41.89 2.50
C SER A 218 0.27 -40.50 2.59
N VAL A 219 -0.45 -39.48 2.17
CA VAL A 219 -0.19 -38.08 2.47
C VAL A 219 -1.14 -37.62 3.56
N LEU A 220 -0.60 -37.09 4.64
CA LEU A 220 -1.35 -36.47 5.73
C LEU A 220 -1.23 -34.98 5.64
N ILE A 221 -2.35 -34.26 5.62
CA ILE A 221 -2.43 -32.81 5.67
C ILE A 221 -3.16 -32.46 6.96
N GLU A 222 -2.47 -31.82 7.87
CA GLU A 222 -3.05 -31.32 9.11
C GLU A 222 -3.01 -29.82 9.14
N GLY A 223 -4.12 -29.19 9.47
CA GLY A 223 -4.21 -27.75 9.51
C GLY A 223 -5.17 -27.21 10.55
N LYS A 224 -4.84 -26.01 11.00
CA LYS A 224 -5.75 -25.11 11.66
C LYS A 224 -5.57 -23.74 11.04
N THR A 225 -6.61 -23.24 10.39
CA THR A 225 -6.65 -21.92 9.76
C THR A 225 -7.75 -21.09 10.38
N THR A 226 -7.48 -19.80 10.53
CA THR A 226 -8.44 -18.83 11.03
C THR A 226 -8.63 -17.76 9.95
N ILE A 227 -9.87 -17.59 9.52
CA ILE A 227 -10.27 -16.52 8.60
C ILE A 227 -11.18 -15.56 9.34
N LEU A 228 -10.81 -14.30 9.35
CA LEU A 228 -11.58 -13.24 9.97
C LEU A 228 -12.01 -12.23 8.90
N THR A 229 -13.32 -11.99 8.80
CA THR A 229 -13.90 -11.09 7.78
C THR A 229 -15.02 -10.23 8.38
N ASN A 230 -15.43 -9.18 7.65
CA ASN A 230 -16.66 -8.42 7.94
C ASN A 230 -17.84 -8.82 7.04
N PHE A 231 -17.74 -9.94 6.36
CA PHE A 231 -18.79 -10.53 5.51
C PHE A 231 -18.78 -12.03 5.68
N ASP A 232 -19.94 -12.64 5.46
CA ASP A 232 -20.10 -14.09 5.52
C ASP A 232 -19.49 -14.73 4.27
N LEU A 233 -18.52 -15.59 4.45
CA LEU A 233 -17.84 -16.30 3.34
C LEU A 233 -18.76 -17.29 2.65
N GLU A 234 -19.68 -17.93 3.39
CA GLU A 234 -20.62 -18.91 2.82
C GLU A 234 -21.66 -18.25 1.91
N GLU A 235 -22.04 -17.00 2.23
CA GLU A 235 -22.98 -16.22 1.43
C GLU A 235 -22.30 -15.40 0.32
N PHE A 236 -20.96 -15.43 0.24
CA PHE A 236 -20.20 -14.61 -0.70
C PHE A 236 -20.15 -15.22 -2.10
N ASN A 237 -21.14 -14.90 -2.92
CA ASN A 237 -21.21 -15.26 -4.33
C ASN A 237 -21.25 -13.99 -5.21
N LEU A 238 -20.17 -13.70 -5.91
CA LEU A 238 -20.18 -12.65 -6.92
C LEU A 238 -21.03 -13.08 -8.13
N PRO A 239 -22.00 -12.26 -8.63
CA PRO A 239 -22.30 -10.86 -8.30
C PRO A 239 -23.41 -10.64 -7.26
N ASP A 240 -24.00 -11.69 -6.71
CA ASP A 240 -25.20 -11.65 -5.89
C ASP A 240 -24.90 -11.59 -4.36
N SER A 241 -23.65 -11.33 -3.99
CA SER A 241 -23.22 -11.27 -2.58
C SER A 241 -23.97 -10.20 -1.78
N PRO A 242 -24.34 -10.47 -0.53
CA PRO A 242 -24.88 -9.46 0.35
C PRO A 242 -23.86 -8.31 0.50
N THR A 243 -24.37 -7.10 0.62
CA THR A 243 -23.50 -5.93 0.83
C THR A 243 -22.84 -6.08 2.20
N PRO A 244 -21.50 -6.09 2.30
CA PRO A 244 -20.84 -6.17 3.59
C PRO A 244 -21.31 -5.08 4.55
N ALA A 245 -21.40 -5.40 5.83
CA ALA A 245 -21.70 -4.41 6.84
C ALA A 245 -20.57 -3.40 6.94
N LEU A 246 -20.87 -2.13 6.60
CA LEU A 246 -19.86 -1.07 6.59
C LEU A 246 -19.30 -0.82 7.99
N GLY A 247 -17.97 -0.83 8.07
CA GLY A 247 -17.24 -0.38 9.24
C GLY A 247 -17.28 1.14 9.38
N THR A 248 -17.22 1.63 10.60
CA THR A 248 -17.12 3.06 10.88
C THR A 248 -16.05 3.36 11.90
N GLY A 249 -15.34 4.46 11.68
CA GLY A 249 -14.26 4.84 12.57
C GLY A 249 -13.83 6.28 12.39
N PHE A 250 -12.74 6.63 13.03
CA PHE A 250 -12.13 7.94 12.85
C PHE A 250 -10.61 7.84 13.01
N SER A 251 -9.90 8.79 12.42
CA SER A 251 -8.48 9.03 12.66
C SER A 251 -8.18 10.51 12.70
N LEU A 252 -7.02 10.86 13.23
CA LEU A 252 -6.55 12.24 13.37
C LEU A 252 -5.23 12.41 12.63
N ASP A 253 -5.14 13.48 11.86
CA ASP A 253 -3.92 13.91 11.22
C ASP A 253 -3.39 15.17 11.88
N LEU A 254 -2.07 15.24 12.07
CA LEU A 254 -1.38 16.41 12.60
C LEU A 254 -0.16 16.72 11.74
N GLY A 255 0.10 17.99 11.47
CA GLY A 255 1.26 18.38 10.70
C GLY A 255 1.79 19.76 11.03
N VAL A 256 3.09 19.90 10.88
CA VAL A 256 3.78 21.18 10.96
C VAL A 256 4.76 21.33 9.82
N VAL A 257 4.92 22.57 9.34
CA VAL A 257 5.95 22.93 8.37
C VAL A 257 6.65 24.19 8.82
N ALA A 258 7.96 24.17 8.71
CA ALA A 258 8.82 25.32 9.01
C ALA A 258 9.67 25.68 7.78
N ASP A 259 9.44 26.87 7.24
CA ASP A 259 10.38 27.46 6.29
C ASP A 259 11.51 28.12 7.09
N ILE A 260 12.64 27.44 7.17
CA ILE A 260 13.81 27.92 7.91
C ILE A 260 14.37 29.18 7.25
N ASN A 261 14.41 29.19 5.93
CA ASN A 261 14.79 30.31 5.09
C ASN A 261 14.17 30.11 3.69
N PRO A 262 14.38 31.02 2.72
CA PRO A 262 13.81 30.91 1.37
C PRO A 262 14.25 29.65 0.60
N LEU A 263 15.33 28.98 1.03
CA LEU A 263 15.88 27.81 0.34
C LEU A 263 15.52 26.48 1.04
N LEU A 264 15.29 26.50 2.35
CA LEU A 264 15.13 25.30 3.17
C LEU A 264 13.78 25.28 3.87
N SER A 265 13.00 24.24 3.62
CA SER A 265 11.80 23.91 4.37
C SER A 265 11.96 22.53 5.01
N VAL A 266 11.36 22.35 6.19
CA VAL A 266 11.24 21.06 6.89
C VAL A 266 9.80 20.83 7.31
N SER A 267 9.38 19.59 7.36
CA SER A 267 8.02 19.19 7.73
C SER A 267 8.00 17.97 8.62
N LEU A 268 6.99 17.89 9.45
CA LEU A 268 6.67 16.72 10.26
C LEU A 268 5.16 16.47 10.15
N SER A 269 4.79 15.22 9.88
CA SER A 269 3.40 14.80 9.82
C SER A 269 3.19 13.48 10.57
N LEU A 270 2.07 13.41 11.26
CA LEU A 270 1.53 12.21 11.88
C LEU A 270 0.17 11.97 11.23
N LYS A 271 0.00 10.85 10.56
CA LYS A 271 -1.21 10.53 9.81
C LYS A 271 -1.95 9.38 10.43
N ASP A 272 -3.26 9.45 10.33
CA ASP A 272 -4.18 8.42 10.78
C ASP A 272 -3.95 7.99 12.24
N LEU A 273 -3.55 8.94 13.10
CA LEU A 273 -3.35 8.69 14.52
C LEU A 273 -4.65 8.19 15.16
N PHE A 274 -4.52 7.17 16.02
CA PHE A 274 -5.65 6.53 16.70
C PHE A 274 -6.69 5.96 15.74
N GLY A 275 -6.33 5.79 14.47
CA GLY A 275 -7.18 5.23 13.43
C GLY A 275 -7.70 3.87 13.85
N THR A 276 -9.03 3.74 13.89
CA THR A 276 -9.69 2.49 14.26
C THR A 276 -11.01 2.41 13.55
N THR A 277 -11.27 1.30 12.88
CA THR A 277 -12.55 0.99 12.27
C THR A 277 -13.30 0.01 13.16
N THR A 278 -14.54 0.30 13.48
CA THR A 278 -15.46 -0.58 14.20
C THR A 278 -16.40 -1.22 13.20
N TRP A 279 -16.37 -2.51 13.12
CA TRP A 279 -17.24 -3.33 12.27
C TRP A 279 -18.45 -3.75 13.09
N PRO A 280 -19.69 -3.54 12.61
CA PRO A 280 -20.90 -3.92 13.35
C PRO A 280 -21.02 -5.43 13.49
N GLU A 281 -20.51 -6.17 12.53
CA GLU A 281 -20.49 -7.61 12.48
C GLU A 281 -19.18 -8.13 11.90
N ARG A 282 -18.63 -9.16 12.51
CA ARG A 282 -17.45 -9.89 12.03
C ARG A 282 -17.73 -11.39 12.10
N TYR A 283 -17.15 -12.11 11.17
CA TYR A 283 -17.23 -13.54 11.05
C TYR A 283 -15.85 -14.13 11.29
N ILE A 284 -15.80 -15.17 12.08
CA ILE A 284 -14.60 -16.01 12.24
C ILE A 284 -14.95 -17.38 11.69
N SER A 285 -14.15 -17.84 10.77
CA SER A 285 -14.16 -19.22 10.29
C SER A 285 -12.89 -19.90 10.80
N GLU A 286 -13.07 -20.83 11.72
CA GLU A 286 -11.98 -21.64 12.26
C GLU A 286 -12.08 -23.04 11.66
N ASN A 287 -11.09 -23.40 10.86
CA ASN A 287 -11.01 -24.69 10.21
C ASN A 287 -9.89 -25.51 10.86
N GLU A 288 -10.25 -26.58 11.54
CA GLU A 288 -9.28 -27.57 12.01
C GLU A 288 -9.53 -28.88 11.24
N PHE A 289 -8.56 -29.31 10.48
CA PHE A 289 -8.71 -30.49 9.63
C PHE A 289 -7.49 -31.42 9.69
N SER A 290 -7.76 -32.68 9.48
CA SER A 290 -6.75 -33.72 9.34
C SER A 290 -7.16 -34.63 8.20
N ILE A 291 -6.54 -34.47 7.06
CA ILE A 291 -6.87 -35.17 5.83
C ILE A 291 -5.78 -36.20 5.56
N ARG A 292 -6.18 -37.43 5.41
CA ARG A 292 -5.29 -38.53 5.01
C ARG A 292 -5.70 -39.04 3.64
N LEU A 293 -4.83 -38.87 2.66
CA LEU A 293 -5.01 -39.42 1.32
C LEU A 293 -4.10 -40.63 1.15
N SER A 294 -4.67 -41.80 0.89
CA SER A 294 -3.90 -42.98 0.53
C SER A 294 -3.32 -42.90 -0.88
N ALA A 295 -2.38 -43.72 -1.22
CA ALA A 295 -1.85 -43.79 -2.59
C ALA A 295 -2.95 -44.17 -3.62
N GLU A 296 -3.97 -44.92 -3.19
CA GLU A 296 -5.12 -45.29 -4.00
C GLU A 296 -6.04 -44.09 -4.23
N ASP A 297 -6.31 -43.28 -3.20
CA ASP A 297 -7.09 -42.02 -3.30
C ASP A 297 -6.42 -41.02 -4.26
N ILE A 298 -5.10 -40.88 -4.19
CA ILE A 298 -4.34 -39.95 -5.07
C ILE A 298 -4.39 -40.38 -6.54
N ASP A 299 -4.41 -41.68 -6.82
CA ASP A 299 -4.55 -42.15 -8.19
C ASP A 299 -5.99 -42.03 -8.69
N GLU A 300 -7.00 -42.21 -7.83
CA GLU A 300 -8.40 -41.98 -8.19
C GLU A 300 -8.73 -40.51 -8.43
N ILE A 301 -8.17 -39.58 -7.64
CA ILE A 301 -8.36 -38.09 -7.81
C ILE A 301 -7.97 -37.63 -9.21
N LYS A 302 -7.01 -38.24 -9.86
CA LYS A 302 -6.60 -37.88 -11.25
C LYS A 302 -7.69 -38.13 -12.28
N ASP A 303 -8.60 -39.03 -11.99
CA ASP A 303 -9.70 -39.41 -12.89
C ASP A 303 -11.06 -38.84 -12.43
N TYR A 304 -11.09 -38.02 -11.37
CA TYR A 304 -12.31 -37.39 -10.87
C TYR A 304 -12.92 -36.45 -11.90
N ASN A 305 -14.24 -36.54 -12.03
CA ASN A 305 -15.03 -35.54 -12.73
C ASN A 305 -15.38 -34.36 -11.81
N ASP A 306 -16.01 -33.32 -12.38
CA ASP A 306 -16.35 -32.11 -11.65
C ASP A 306 -17.21 -32.39 -10.39
N GLU A 307 -18.20 -33.32 -10.46
CA GLU A 307 -19.06 -33.68 -9.31
C GLU A 307 -18.27 -34.38 -8.19
N GLN A 308 -17.25 -35.17 -8.54
CA GLN A 308 -16.40 -35.85 -7.58
C GLN A 308 -15.38 -34.88 -6.95
N MET A 309 -14.90 -33.92 -7.71
CA MET A 309 -14.09 -32.84 -7.15
C MET A 309 -14.89 -31.97 -6.21
N ASP A 310 -16.13 -31.60 -6.56
CA ASP A 310 -17.04 -30.87 -5.66
C ASP A 310 -17.33 -31.65 -4.38
N SER A 311 -17.50 -32.99 -4.47
CA SER A 311 -17.70 -33.86 -3.31
C SER A 311 -16.45 -33.96 -2.43
N LEU A 312 -15.26 -33.95 -3.03
CA LEU A 312 -13.99 -33.90 -2.30
C LEU A 312 -13.84 -32.57 -1.60
N GLU A 313 -14.12 -31.48 -2.28
CA GLU A 313 -14.10 -30.13 -1.72
C GLU A 313 -15.08 -29.99 -0.54
N GLN A 314 -16.30 -30.52 -0.66
CA GLN A 314 -17.23 -30.59 0.45
C GLN A 314 -16.71 -31.39 1.65
N SER A 315 -15.95 -32.46 1.43
CA SER A 315 -15.37 -33.24 2.53
C SER A 315 -14.28 -32.47 3.28
N PHE A 316 -13.65 -31.46 2.65
CA PHE A 316 -12.72 -30.56 3.31
C PHE A 316 -13.44 -29.45 4.10
N THR A 317 -14.66 -29.08 3.69
CA THR A 317 -15.47 -28.04 4.37
C THR A 317 -16.31 -28.60 5.52
N GLU A 318 -16.41 -29.89 5.69
CA GLU A 318 -17.20 -30.54 6.81
C GLU A 318 -16.67 -30.20 8.23
N PHE A 319 -15.49 -29.59 8.32
CA PHE A 319 -14.88 -29.18 9.59
C PHE A 319 -14.86 -27.66 9.79
N ASP A 320 -15.57 -26.90 8.93
CA ASP A 320 -15.67 -25.44 9.03
C ASP A 320 -16.68 -25.02 10.09
N THR A 321 -16.22 -24.26 11.05
CA THR A 321 -17.09 -23.62 12.04
C THR A 321 -17.06 -22.11 11.78
N SER A 322 -17.95 -21.66 10.90
CA SER A 322 -18.17 -20.22 10.70
C SER A 322 -19.18 -19.70 11.71
N TYR A 323 -18.85 -18.61 12.39
CA TYR A 323 -19.77 -17.98 13.31
C TYR A 323 -19.56 -16.45 13.38
N ALA A 324 -20.68 -15.76 13.53
CA ALA A 324 -20.65 -14.32 13.77
C ALA A 324 -20.15 -14.02 15.20
N THR A 325 -19.13 -13.18 15.33
CA THR A 325 -18.56 -12.78 16.64
C THR A 325 -19.17 -11.51 17.20
N GLY A 326 -20.11 -10.90 16.45
CA GLY A 326 -20.65 -9.58 16.76
C GLY A 326 -19.69 -8.47 16.34
N SER A 327 -19.76 -7.30 17.01
CA SER A 327 -18.94 -6.16 16.65
C SER A 327 -17.46 -6.35 16.99
N GLY A 328 -16.60 -5.96 16.08
CA GLY A 328 -15.15 -5.98 16.24
C GLY A 328 -14.48 -4.68 15.85
N LYS A 329 -13.18 -4.55 16.15
CA LYS A 329 -12.38 -3.37 15.80
C LYS A 329 -11.09 -3.80 15.14
N THR A 330 -10.68 -3.02 14.13
CA THR A 330 -9.34 -3.13 13.53
C THR A 330 -8.64 -1.78 13.56
N ALA A 331 -7.33 -1.81 13.73
CA ALA A 331 -6.52 -0.61 13.66
C ALA A 331 -6.35 -0.19 12.19
N TYR A 332 -6.38 1.12 11.97
CA TYR A 332 -6.07 1.69 10.67
C TYR A 332 -4.58 2.08 10.62
N PRO A 333 -3.87 1.89 9.51
CA PRO A 333 -2.44 2.14 9.46
C PRO A 333 -2.06 3.59 9.75
N SER A 334 -1.36 3.80 10.85
CA SER A 334 -0.86 5.12 11.25
C SER A 334 0.56 5.34 10.77
N GLN A 335 0.92 6.57 10.42
CA GLN A 335 2.22 6.89 9.84
C GLN A 335 2.86 8.11 10.49
N PHE A 336 4.18 8.02 10.65
CA PHE A 336 5.07 9.15 10.97
C PHE A 336 5.87 9.51 9.71
N ILE A 337 5.89 10.79 9.34
CA ILE A 337 6.61 11.26 8.17
C ILE A 337 7.38 12.54 8.53
N LEU A 338 8.69 12.51 8.26
CA LEU A 338 9.58 13.66 8.37
C LEU A 338 10.08 14.02 6.97
N GLY A 339 9.96 15.27 6.57
CA GLY A 339 10.35 15.72 5.25
C GLY A 339 11.21 16.98 5.28
N GLY A 340 11.94 17.20 4.19
CA GLY A 340 12.69 18.42 3.96
C GLY A 340 12.88 18.70 2.48
N SER A 341 12.93 19.95 2.11
CA SER A 341 13.24 20.39 0.74
C SER A 341 14.28 21.49 0.76
N TYR A 342 15.25 21.38 -0.15
CA TYR A 342 16.31 22.35 -0.30
C TYR A 342 16.44 22.78 -1.77
N ARG A 343 16.30 24.07 -2.03
CA ARG A 343 16.46 24.67 -3.36
C ARG A 343 17.93 24.94 -3.64
N ILE A 344 18.52 24.10 -4.48
CA ILE A 344 19.93 24.23 -4.87
C ILE A 344 20.11 25.34 -5.91
N LEU A 345 19.24 25.39 -6.92
CA LEU A 345 19.18 26.38 -7.97
C LEU A 345 17.76 26.95 -8.07
N GLN A 346 17.54 27.94 -8.91
CA GLN A 346 16.21 28.52 -9.13
C GLN A 346 15.22 27.49 -9.66
N ASP A 347 15.72 26.56 -10.48
CA ASP A 347 14.98 25.53 -11.20
C ASP A 347 15.27 24.11 -10.69
N LEU A 348 16.02 23.96 -9.60
CA LEU A 348 16.41 22.67 -9.06
C LEU A 348 16.19 22.58 -7.55
N ILE A 349 15.34 21.65 -7.13
CA ILE A 349 15.03 21.39 -5.74
C ILE A 349 15.32 19.92 -5.42
N VAL A 350 15.92 19.69 -4.26
CA VAL A 350 16.12 18.36 -3.70
C VAL A 350 15.17 18.18 -2.52
N HIS A 351 14.53 17.04 -2.48
CA HIS A 351 13.66 16.61 -1.39
C HIS A 351 14.27 15.40 -0.69
N ALA A 352 14.07 15.31 0.60
CA ALA A 352 14.37 14.11 1.39
C ALA A 352 13.19 13.82 2.29
N SER A 353 12.85 12.54 2.43
CA SER A 353 11.80 12.13 3.36
C SER A 353 12.16 10.85 4.10
N PHE A 354 11.68 10.77 5.32
CA PHE A 354 11.71 9.58 6.17
C PHE A 354 10.28 9.25 6.54
N ARG A 355 9.86 7.99 6.31
CA ARG A 355 8.53 7.49 6.63
C ARG A 355 8.66 6.25 7.50
N HIS A 356 7.73 6.10 8.43
CA HIS A 356 7.61 4.92 9.26
C HIS A 356 6.15 4.66 9.60
N PHE A 357 5.68 3.43 9.39
CA PHE A 357 4.39 2.99 9.88
C PHE A 357 4.47 2.71 11.38
N LEU A 358 3.44 3.07 12.12
CA LEU A 358 3.38 2.91 13.57
C LEU A 358 2.66 1.63 14.00
N ASN A 359 1.93 1.02 13.07
CA ASN A 359 1.28 -0.28 13.21
C ASN A 359 1.30 -1.02 11.86
N ASN A 360 1.12 -2.33 11.89
CA ASN A 360 1.30 -3.21 10.74
C ASN A 360 0.19 -4.26 10.53
N ASP A 361 -1.02 -4.00 10.98
CA ASP A 361 -2.12 -4.96 10.88
C ASP A 361 -2.41 -5.42 9.43
N TYR A 362 -2.05 -4.59 8.43
CA TYR A 362 -2.27 -4.86 7.01
C TYR A 362 -1.00 -4.81 6.15
N LEU A 363 0.17 -4.81 6.79
CA LEU A 363 1.45 -4.70 6.11
C LEU A 363 2.43 -5.72 6.71
N GLU A 364 3.10 -6.48 5.88
CA GLU A 364 4.07 -7.49 6.33
C GLU A 364 5.30 -6.89 7.00
N ASP A 365 5.69 -5.68 6.61
CA ASP A 365 6.88 -5.03 7.11
C ASP A 365 6.66 -3.54 7.34
N ILE A 366 7.02 -3.06 8.50
CA ILE A 366 7.02 -1.65 8.88
C ILE A 366 8.41 -1.03 8.86
N THR A 367 9.37 -1.63 8.17
CA THR A 367 10.72 -1.11 8.04
C THR A 367 10.70 0.36 7.62
N PRO A 368 11.42 1.24 8.33
CA PRO A 368 11.49 2.64 7.96
C PRO A 368 12.00 2.86 6.55
N GLN A 369 11.44 3.84 5.87
CA GLN A 369 11.81 4.22 4.52
C GLN A 369 12.51 5.56 4.50
N LEU A 370 13.63 5.64 3.80
CA LEU A 370 14.32 6.89 3.48
C LEU A 370 14.30 7.11 1.98
N SER A 371 13.92 8.32 1.54
CA SER A 371 13.89 8.68 0.12
C SER A 371 14.53 10.03 -0.16
N ILE A 372 15.11 10.15 -1.35
CA ILE A 372 15.67 11.39 -1.89
C ILE A 372 15.16 11.55 -3.31
N SER A 373 14.67 12.73 -3.63
CA SER A 373 14.21 13.07 -4.98
C SER A 373 14.66 14.45 -5.43
N ILE A 374 14.65 14.64 -6.74
CA ILE A 374 15.00 15.88 -7.40
C ILE A 374 13.79 16.33 -8.21
N GLU A 375 13.43 17.60 -8.07
CA GLU A 375 12.49 18.31 -8.94
C GLU A 375 13.29 19.27 -9.80
N TYR A 376 13.19 19.12 -11.11
CA TYR A 376 13.80 20.00 -12.09
C TYR A 376 12.71 20.71 -12.90
N GLU A 377 12.72 22.03 -12.86
CA GLU A 377 11.73 22.93 -13.48
C GLU A 377 12.32 23.68 -14.66
N PRO A 378 12.59 23.04 -15.81
CA PRO A 378 13.15 23.72 -16.98
C PRO A 378 12.22 24.83 -17.48
N THR A 379 10.92 24.65 -17.25
CA THR A 379 9.89 25.65 -17.46
C THR A 379 8.79 25.51 -16.41
N PRO A 380 8.10 26.57 -16.00
CA PRO A 380 6.98 26.48 -15.06
C PRO A 380 5.82 25.59 -15.54
N VAL A 381 5.77 25.31 -16.85
CA VAL A 381 4.72 24.49 -17.45
C VAL A 381 4.99 23.00 -17.29
N PHE A 382 6.27 22.60 -17.20
CA PHE A 382 6.66 21.19 -17.27
C PHE A 382 7.77 20.82 -16.29
N PRO A 383 7.51 20.78 -14.99
CA PRO A 383 8.40 20.18 -14.00
C PRO A 383 8.56 18.68 -14.19
N ILE A 384 9.77 18.17 -13.95
CA ILE A 384 10.13 16.76 -14.05
C ILE A 384 10.68 16.31 -12.69
N TYR A 385 10.37 15.09 -12.30
CA TYR A 385 10.74 14.51 -11.02
C TYR A 385 11.51 13.20 -11.21
N CYS A 386 12.49 12.96 -10.37
CA CYS A 386 13.19 11.68 -10.30
C CYS A 386 13.62 11.45 -8.85
N GLY A 387 13.47 10.21 -8.37
CA GLY A 387 13.81 9.89 -6.99
C GLY A 387 14.24 8.43 -6.80
N ILE A 388 14.90 8.22 -5.67
CA ILE A 388 15.30 6.90 -5.17
C ILE A 388 14.96 6.79 -3.70
N GLY A 389 14.77 5.56 -3.22
CA GLY A 389 14.52 5.27 -1.82
C GLY A 389 15.07 3.92 -1.41
N ILE A 390 15.21 3.74 -0.11
CA ILE A 390 15.63 2.49 0.54
C ILE A 390 14.77 2.23 1.77
N GLY A 391 14.60 0.96 2.11
CA GLY A 391 13.71 0.54 3.19
C GLY A 391 12.26 0.43 2.75
N GLY A 392 11.33 0.36 3.71
CA GLY A 392 9.94 0.01 3.45
C GLY A 392 9.78 -1.43 2.98
N LEU A 393 8.62 -1.80 2.46
CA LEU A 393 8.26 -3.17 2.12
C LEU A 393 9.20 -3.86 1.11
N ASP A 394 9.77 -3.12 0.15
CA ASP A 394 10.50 -3.73 -0.98
C ASP A 394 11.95 -3.28 -1.11
N GLY A 395 12.52 -2.66 -0.09
CA GLY A 395 13.92 -2.25 -0.08
C GLY A 395 14.25 -1.10 -1.04
N PHE A 396 15.04 -1.35 -2.09
CA PHE A 396 15.42 -0.31 -3.06
C PHE A 396 14.27 0.05 -4.00
N LYS A 397 14.10 1.34 -4.26
CA LYS A 397 13.03 1.90 -5.09
C LYS A 397 13.56 3.06 -5.92
N TRP A 398 12.98 3.24 -7.09
CA TRP A 398 13.22 4.42 -7.91
C TRP A 398 11.95 4.84 -8.66
N GLY A 399 11.88 6.09 -9.04
CA GLY A 399 10.75 6.57 -9.82
C GLY A 399 11.01 7.88 -10.52
N THR A 400 10.15 8.16 -11.49
CA THR A 400 10.15 9.39 -12.27
C THR A 400 8.73 9.84 -12.59
N GLY A 401 8.55 11.10 -12.79
CA GLY A 401 7.25 11.69 -13.12
C GLY A 401 7.38 13.08 -13.70
N PHE A 402 6.26 13.63 -14.10
CA PHE A 402 6.18 15.01 -14.54
C PHE A 402 4.85 15.65 -14.13
N ARG A 403 4.86 16.98 -14.13
CA ARG A 403 3.65 17.80 -13.98
C ARG A 403 3.45 18.62 -15.25
N LEU A 404 2.21 18.79 -15.66
CA LEU A 404 1.82 19.69 -16.72
C LEU A 404 0.91 20.77 -16.16
N ASN A 405 1.36 22.03 -16.19
CA ASN A 405 0.64 23.20 -15.70
C ASN A 405 0.08 23.99 -16.89
N LEU A 406 -1.23 23.94 -17.10
CA LEU A 406 -1.93 24.63 -18.18
C LEU A 406 -2.89 25.70 -17.60
N GLY A 407 -2.33 26.75 -17.03
CA GLY A 407 -3.10 27.79 -16.36
C GLY A 407 -3.81 27.27 -15.12
N ALA A 408 -5.12 27.23 -15.13
CA ALA A 408 -5.93 26.70 -14.04
C ALA A 408 -5.94 25.16 -13.98
N PHE A 409 -5.55 24.47 -15.04
CA PHE A 409 -5.52 23.01 -15.08
C PHE A 409 -4.11 22.48 -14.79
N GLN A 410 -4.03 21.51 -13.94
CA GLN A 410 -2.81 20.79 -13.61
C GLN A 410 -3.01 19.28 -13.75
N TRP A 411 -2.06 18.62 -14.40
CA TRP A 411 -1.97 17.16 -14.48
C TRP A 411 -0.62 16.70 -13.96
N ASN A 412 -0.64 15.78 -13.01
CA ASN A 412 0.54 15.10 -12.50
C ASN A 412 0.48 13.62 -12.88
N THR A 413 1.61 13.03 -13.19
CA THR A 413 1.70 11.60 -13.40
C THR A 413 3.10 11.10 -13.10
N GLY A 414 3.18 9.83 -12.72
CA GLY A 414 4.44 9.24 -12.42
C GLY A 414 4.42 7.72 -12.42
N PHE A 415 5.60 7.15 -12.49
CA PHE A 415 5.86 5.73 -12.54
C PHE A 415 7.10 5.40 -11.71
N GLY A 416 7.10 4.23 -11.08
CA GLY A 416 8.26 3.72 -10.36
C GLY A 416 8.32 2.21 -10.28
N GLN A 417 9.45 1.73 -9.79
CA GLN A 417 9.76 0.32 -9.64
C GLN A 417 10.47 0.06 -8.32
N ASN A 418 10.23 -1.13 -7.76
CA ASN A 418 10.74 -1.57 -6.47
C ASN A 418 11.57 -2.85 -6.62
N GLY A 419 12.48 -3.08 -5.67
CA GLY A 419 13.27 -4.30 -5.57
C GLY A 419 14.24 -4.55 -6.73
N GLY A 420 14.38 -3.59 -7.65
CA GLY A 420 15.25 -3.68 -8.82
C GLY A 420 15.00 -2.56 -9.83
N ILE A 421 15.65 -2.67 -11.00
CA ILE A 421 15.56 -1.66 -12.06
C ILE A 421 15.14 -2.37 -13.37
N PHE A 422 14.14 -1.83 -14.05
CA PHE A 422 13.59 -2.36 -15.31
C PHE A 422 13.17 -3.85 -15.19
N ASN A 423 13.82 -4.72 -15.91
CA ASN A 423 13.47 -6.14 -16.00
C ASN A 423 13.78 -6.94 -14.72
N THR A 424 14.54 -6.37 -13.78
CA THR A 424 14.84 -6.97 -12.48
C THR A 424 13.96 -6.45 -11.36
N SER A 425 13.02 -5.54 -11.68
CA SER A 425 12.09 -4.97 -10.71
C SER A 425 11.13 -6.04 -10.19
N LYS A 426 10.97 -6.09 -8.88
CA LYS A 426 10.04 -6.98 -8.18
C LYS A 426 8.69 -6.33 -7.87
N GLY A 427 8.50 -5.10 -8.28
CA GLY A 427 7.26 -4.38 -8.13
C GLY A 427 7.21 -3.10 -8.94
N MET A 428 6.02 -2.56 -9.07
CA MET A 428 5.77 -1.32 -9.79
C MET A 428 4.72 -0.47 -9.09
N CYS A 429 4.79 0.82 -9.33
CA CYS A 429 3.77 1.75 -8.92
C CYS A 429 3.51 2.78 -10.01
N PHE A 430 2.29 3.25 -10.02
CA PHE A 430 1.82 4.28 -10.93
C PHE A 430 0.90 5.23 -10.18
N SER A 431 1.00 6.52 -10.47
CA SER A 431 0.02 7.49 -9.98
C SER A 431 -0.27 8.57 -11.01
N THR A 432 -1.48 9.09 -10.96
CA THR A 432 -1.89 10.24 -11.77
C THR A 432 -2.98 11.03 -11.06
N ASP A 433 -3.00 12.35 -11.25
CA ASP A 433 -4.08 13.20 -10.78
C ASP A 433 -4.33 14.41 -11.68
N PHE A 434 -5.56 14.89 -11.65
CA PHE A 434 -6.05 16.03 -12.41
C PHE A 434 -6.68 17.06 -11.48
N ARG A 435 -6.27 18.32 -11.58
CA ARG A 435 -6.72 19.39 -10.70
C ARG A 435 -7.07 20.66 -11.44
N LEU A 436 -7.95 21.43 -10.80
CA LEU A 436 -8.21 22.82 -11.13
C LEU A 436 -7.73 23.71 -9.98
N ILE A 437 -7.00 24.76 -10.30
CA ILE A 437 -6.40 25.69 -9.35
C ILE A 437 -6.84 27.11 -9.74
N PHE A 438 -7.51 27.83 -8.81
CA PHE A 438 -8.06 29.17 -9.01
C PHE A 438 -7.60 30.17 -7.96
#